data_f27d9701f05ad3a5e30927442e13771f
#
_entry.id   f27d9701f05ad3a5e30927442e13771f
#
_cell.length_a   1.000
_cell.length_b   1.000
_cell.length_c   1.000
_cell.angle_alpha   90.00
_cell.angle_beta   90.00
_cell.angle_gamma   90.00
#
_symmetry.space_group_name_H-M   'P 1'
#
loop_
_entity.id
_entity.type
_entity.pdbx_description
1 polymer ?
#
loop_
_entity_poly.entity_id
_entity_poly.type
_entity_poly.pdbx_seq_one_letter_code
_entity_poly.pdbx_strand_id
1 'polypeptide(L)'
;MSKVLERFPHIVVEGPIGVGKTSLAEKLASVLGATLVLENAAQNPFLGRFYETSGASHALATQLYFMFQRLDQQRNEQACLAQGQRVVGDYLFEKNDVFAWLTLDKEEYALFQRIHHDVIPAEVAPPDLVIWLQAEPQTLLARIRKRATSMEKRIELPYLERLADGYAHLFQHYERAPVFAVNTENFNPIDNEAHFHGLLQRLEGFRGTRGFFNPQL
;
A
#
# COMPACT_ATOMS: atom_id res chain seq x y z
N MET A 1 -15.34 -1.73 -21.71
CA MET A 1 -15.03 -1.98 -20.29
C MET A 1 -13.69 -2.71 -20.22
N SER A 2 -12.79 -2.32 -19.36
CA SER A 2 -11.50 -3.00 -19.18
C SER A 2 -11.70 -4.39 -18.58
N LYS A 3 -10.99 -5.40 -19.12
CA LYS A 3 -11.04 -6.79 -18.66
C LYS A 3 -10.17 -7.06 -17.42
N VAL A 4 -9.54 -6.03 -16.86
CA VAL A 4 -8.62 -6.19 -15.71
C VAL A 4 -9.34 -6.83 -14.53
N LEU A 5 -10.53 -6.33 -14.14
CA LEU A 5 -11.29 -6.87 -13.01
C LEU A 5 -12.05 -8.18 -13.31
N GLU A 6 -12.21 -8.57 -14.57
CA GLU A 6 -12.70 -9.90 -14.89
C GLU A 6 -11.67 -10.96 -14.47
N ARG A 7 -10.39 -10.59 -14.57
CA ARG A 7 -9.27 -11.46 -14.24
C ARG A 7 -8.79 -11.31 -12.82
N PHE A 8 -8.81 -10.09 -12.30
CA PHE A 8 -8.33 -9.73 -10.96
C PHE A 8 -9.46 -9.03 -10.20
N PRO A 9 -10.43 -9.77 -9.65
CA PRO A 9 -11.54 -9.21 -8.88
C PRO A 9 -11.10 -8.38 -7.67
N HIS A 10 -9.96 -8.70 -7.07
CA HIS A 10 -9.37 -8.00 -5.96
C HIS A 10 -7.98 -7.47 -6.33
N ILE A 11 -7.86 -6.14 -6.46
CA ILE A 11 -6.60 -5.45 -6.75
C ILE A 11 -6.18 -4.61 -5.55
N VAL A 12 -4.92 -4.70 -5.17
CA VAL A 12 -4.33 -3.82 -4.16
C VAL A 12 -3.26 -2.94 -4.79
N VAL A 13 -3.29 -1.64 -4.50
CA VAL A 13 -2.24 -0.69 -4.85
C VAL A 13 -1.38 -0.45 -3.61
N GLU A 14 -0.10 -0.79 -3.67
CA GLU A 14 0.81 -0.67 -2.53
C GLU A 14 2.11 0.05 -2.90
N GLY A 15 2.85 0.54 -1.90
CA GLY A 15 4.13 1.24 -2.04
C GLY A 15 4.36 2.27 -0.94
N PRO A 16 5.49 2.98 -0.92
CA PRO A 16 5.85 3.90 0.16
C PRO A 16 4.95 5.13 0.25
N ILE A 17 5.05 5.84 1.37
CA ILE A 17 4.32 7.11 1.60
C ILE A 17 4.68 8.11 0.50
N GLY A 18 3.68 8.79 -0.05
CA GLY A 18 3.87 9.80 -1.10
C GLY A 18 3.92 9.26 -2.53
N VAL A 19 3.90 7.95 -2.76
CA VAL A 19 4.00 7.35 -4.10
C VAL A 19 2.72 7.49 -4.95
N GLY A 20 1.55 7.74 -4.32
CA GLY A 20 0.27 7.96 -5.03
C GLY A 20 -0.70 6.78 -4.97
N LYS A 21 -0.57 5.88 -3.99
CA LYS A 21 -1.45 4.69 -3.80
C LYS A 21 -2.93 5.04 -3.85
N THR A 22 -3.37 5.88 -2.92
CA THR A 22 -4.79 6.24 -2.76
C THR A 22 -5.38 6.83 -4.03
N SER A 23 -4.68 7.79 -4.65
CA SER A 23 -5.17 8.43 -5.88
C SER A 23 -5.28 7.45 -7.05
N LEU A 24 -4.33 6.50 -7.17
CA LEU A 24 -4.43 5.46 -8.21
C LEU A 24 -5.54 4.47 -7.90
N ALA A 25 -5.71 4.05 -6.64
CA ALA A 25 -6.79 3.15 -6.22
C ALA A 25 -8.17 3.78 -6.48
N GLU A 26 -8.36 5.04 -6.13
CA GLU A 26 -9.60 5.80 -6.42
C GLU A 26 -9.90 5.85 -7.92
N LYS A 27 -8.90 6.18 -8.75
CA LYS A 27 -9.05 6.23 -10.22
C LYS A 27 -9.37 4.87 -10.81
N LEU A 28 -8.66 3.82 -10.38
CA LEU A 28 -8.93 2.44 -10.80
C LEU A 28 -10.34 2.00 -10.42
N ALA A 29 -10.74 2.19 -9.16
CA ALA A 29 -12.05 1.81 -8.68
C ALA A 29 -13.16 2.53 -9.45
N SER A 30 -13.02 3.85 -9.68
CA SER A 30 -13.98 4.65 -10.46
C SER A 30 -14.12 4.17 -11.89
N VAL A 31 -13.01 3.99 -12.61
CA VAL A 31 -13.01 3.61 -14.03
C VAL A 31 -13.44 2.15 -14.23
N LEU A 32 -13.10 1.27 -13.31
CA LEU A 32 -13.37 -0.15 -13.41
C LEU A 32 -14.72 -0.55 -12.76
N GLY A 33 -15.39 0.37 -12.06
CA GLY A 33 -16.66 0.11 -11.36
C GLY A 33 -16.49 -0.87 -10.19
N ALA A 34 -15.43 -0.69 -9.40
CA ALA A 34 -15.11 -1.51 -8.24
C ALA A 34 -15.44 -0.79 -6.91
N THR A 35 -15.67 -1.57 -5.87
CA THR A 35 -15.73 -1.08 -4.49
C THR A 35 -14.32 -0.63 -4.06
N LEU A 36 -14.22 0.60 -3.59
CA LEU A 36 -12.97 1.18 -3.09
C LEU A 36 -12.83 0.93 -1.58
N VAL A 37 -11.71 0.38 -1.16
CA VAL A 37 -11.36 0.23 0.27
C VAL A 37 -10.04 0.93 0.55
N LEU A 38 -10.08 1.96 1.39
CA LEU A 38 -8.93 2.81 1.70
C LEU A 38 -8.45 2.61 3.13
N GLU A 39 -7.14 2.65 3.31
CA GLU A 39 -6.52 2.79 4.61
C GLU A 39 -6.80 4.18 5.17
N ASN A 40 -7.56 4.27 6.26
CA ASN A 40 -7.88 5.55 6.87
C ASN A 40 -6.87 5.90 7.99
N ALA A 41 -5.69 6.35 7.59
CA ALA A 41 -4.62 6.73 8.53
C ALA A 41 -5.04 7.84 9.52
N ALA A 42 -5.97 8.71 9.12
CA ALA A 42 -6.45 9.80 9.96
C ALA A 42 -7.25 9.31 11.19
N GLN A 43 -7.79 8.11 11.15
CA GLN A 43 -8.48 7.51 12.28
C GLN A 43 -7.55 6.99 13.38
N ASN A 44 -6.24 6.84 13.10
CA ASN A 44 -5.30 6.37 14.08
C ASN A 44 -4.97 7.48 15.11
N PRO A 45 -5.44 7.36 16.36
CA PRO A 45 -5.30 8.44 17.36
C PRO A 45 -3.86 8.59 17.86
N PHE A 46 -2.98 7.64 17.58
CA PHE A 46 -1.58 7.65 17.99
C PHE A 46 -0.66 8.24 16.93
N LEU A 47 -1.09 8.27 15.66
CA LEU A 47 -0.23 8.63 14.52
C LEU A 47 0.34 10.05 14.61
N GLY A 48 -0.47 11.01 15.08
CA GLY A 48 0.00 12.39 15.26
C GLY A 48 1.18 12.46 16.23
N ARG A 49 1.03 11.84 17.41
CA ARG A 49 2.08 11.81 18.44
C ARG A 49 3.30 11.00 18.00
N PHE A 50 3.11 9.92 17.26
CA PHE A 50 4.19 9.16 16.65
C PHE A 50 5.08 10.06 15.76
N TYR A 51 4.49 10.83 14.87
CA TYR A 51 5.26 11.75 14.03
C TYR A 51 5.84 12.95 14.81
N GLU A 52 5.14 13.43 15.84
CA GLU A 52 5.64 14.53 16.70
C GLU A 52 6.93 14.17 17.43
N THR A 53 7.10 12.91 17.80
CA THR A 53 8.27 12.41 18.54
C THR A 53 9.26 11.67 17.65
N SER A 54 9.14 11.77 16.33
CA SER A 54 9.97 11.04 15.35
C SER A 54 10.00 9.53 15.63
N GLY A 55 8.87 8.97 16.08
CA GLY A 55 8.73 7.55 16.42
C GLY A 55 9.16 7.16 17.84
N ALA A 56 9.71 8.09 18.64
CA ALA A 56 10.20 7.77 19.99
C ALA A 56 9.09 7.45 21.00
N SER A 57 7.85 7.78 20.69
CA SER A 57 6.71 7.40 21.54
C SER A 57 5.52 6.94 20.71
N HIS A 58 4.72 6.04 21.29
CA HIS A 58 3.50 5.50 20.66
C HIS A 58 3.73 4.62 19.41
N ALA A 59 4.96 4.19 19.13
CA ALA A 59 5.27 3.36 17.96
C ALA A 59 4.45 2.07 17.99
N LEU A 60 4.55 1.27 19.05
CA LEU A 60 3.80 0.02 19.19
C LEU A 60 2.29 0.25 19.13
N ALA A 61 1.75 1.25 19.86
CA ALA A 61 0.32 1.56 19.82
C ALA A 61 -0.16 1.95 18.41
N THR A 62 0.67 2.70 17.67
CA THR A 62 0.41 3.09 16.28
C THR A 62 0.33 1.87 15.36
N GLN A 63 1.31 0.95 15.47
CA GLN A 63 1.36 -0.25 14.62
C GLN A 63 0.24 -1.23 14.97
N LEU A 64 -0.08 -1.44 16.25
CA LEU A 64 -1.19 -2.28 16.67
C LEU A 64 -2.54 -1.73 16.18
N TYR A 65 -2.75 -0.42 16.26
CA TYR A 65 -3.97 0.19 15.75
C TYR A 65 -4.12 -0.07 14.24
N PHE A 66 -3.07 0.16 13.44
CA PHE A 66 -3.10 -0.12 12.02
C PHE A 66 -3.34 -1.60 11.71
N MET A 67 -2.73 -2.50 12.47
CA MET A 67 -2.93 -3.94 12.30
C MET A 67 -4.41 -4.34 12.49
N PHE A 68 -5.06 -3.87 13.56
CA PHE A 68 -6.48 -4.14 13.80
C PHE A 68 -7.37 -3.47 12.76
N GLN A 69 -7.08 -2.22 12.38
CA GLN A 69 -7.83 -1.50 11.34
C GLN A 69 -7.79 -2.26 10.01
N ARG A 70 -6.61 -2.72 9.59
CA ARG A 70 -6.47 -3.51 8.34
C ARG A 70 -7.16 -4.87 8.44
N LEU A 71 -7.18 -5.48 9.61
CA LEU A 71 -7.92 -6.72 9.82
C LEU A 71 -9.43 -6.53 9.63
N ASP A 72 -9.99 -5.45 10.17
CA ASP A 72 -11.41 -5.13 10.00
C ASP A 72 -11.74 -4.75 8.54
N GLN A 73 -10.87 -3.99 7.90
CA GLN A 73 -11.01 -3.64 6.48
C GLN A 73 -10.98 -4.89 5.59
N GLN A 74 -10.09 -5.83 5.88
CA GLN A 74 -10.01 -7.09 5.14
C GLN A 74 -11.27 -7.94 5.28
N ARG A 75 -11.88 -7.98 6.47
CA ARG A 75 -13.19 -8.64 6.65
C ARG A 75 -14.26 -8.02 5.75
N ASN A 76 -14.26 -6.70 5.62
CA ASN A 76 -15.17 -5.98 4.74
C ASN A 76 -14.89 -6.28 3.27
N GLU A 77 -13.62 -6.32 2.84
CA GLU A 77 -13.22 -6.71 1.48
C GLU A 77 -13.73 -8.12 1.13
N GLN A 78 -13.51 -9.08 2.03
CA GLN A 78 -13.97 -10.46 1.84
C GLN A 78 -15.50 -10.54 1.75
N ALA A 79 -16.23 -9.75 2.54
CA ALA A 79 -17.69 -9.69 2.46
C ALA A 79 -18.16 -9.12 1.10
N CYS A 80 -17.50 -8.09 0.56
CA CYS A 80 -17.78 -7.55 -0.76
C CYS A 80 -17.51 -8.57 -1.88
N LEU A 81 -16.35 -9.24 -1.81
CA LEU A 81 -15.96 -10.27 -2.78
C LEU A 81 -16.93 -11.46 -2.76
N ALA A 82 -17.37 -11.91 -1.58
CA ALA A 82 -18.35 -12.98 -1.42
C ALA A 82 -19.72 -12.63 -2.03
N GLN A 83 -20.04 -11.34 -2.15
CA GLN A 83 -21.24 -10.84 -2.83
C GLN A 83 -21.03 -10.65 -4.35
N GLY A 84 -19.88 -11.08 -4.89
CA GLY A 84 -19.54 -10.93 -6.31
C GLY A 84 -19.11 -9.50 -6.70
N GLN A 85 -18.88 -8.63 -5.73
CA GLN A 85 -18.33 -7.29 -6.00
C GLN A 85 -16.84 -7.40 -6.31
N ARG A 86 -16.33 -6.41 -7.03
CA ARG A 86 -14.91 -6.24 -7.32
C ARG A 86 -14.35 -5.20 -6.37
N VAL A 87 -13.12 -5.39 -5.90
CA VAL A 87 -12.51 -4.54 -4.87
C VAL A 87 -11.18 -3.98 -5.35
N VAL A 88 -10.96 -2.70 -5.08
CA VAL A 88 -9.65 -2.04 -5.20
C VAL A 88 -9.29 -1.43 -3.86
N GLY A 89 -8.15 -1.87 -3.30
CA GLY A 89 -7.60 -1.36 -2.03
C GLY A 89 -6.33 -0.54 -2.22
N ASP A 90 -6.01 0.34 -1.26
CA ASP A 90 -4.75 1.11 -1.24
C ASP A 90 -3.78 0.67 -0.15
N TYR A 91 -3.94 -0.54 0.34
CA TYR A 91 -3.03 -1.15 1.32
C TYR A 91 -2.92 -2.66 1.10
N LEU A 92 -1.75 -3.20 1.41
CA LEU A 92 -1.47 -4.62 1.52
C LEU A 92 -1.34 -4.99 3.01
N PHE A 93 -1.92 -6.13 3.43
CA PHE A 93 -1.89 -6.51 4.84
C PHE A 93 -0.46 -6.70 5.37
N GLU A 94 0.41 -7.26 4.58
CA GLU A 94 1.81 -7.54 4.90
C GLU A 94 2.68 -6.29 5.15
N LYS A 95 2.18 -5.10 4.79
CA LYS A 95 2.89 -3.85 5.16
C LYS A 95 2.98 -3.65 6.69
N ASN A 96 2.15 -4.34 7.48
CA ASN A 96 2.26 -4.33 8.94
C ASN A 96 3.68 -4.67 9.40
N ASP A 97 4.29 -5.70 8.81
CA ASP A 97 5.64 -6.14 9.16
C ASP A 97 6.70 -5.10 8.75
N VAL A 98 6.54 -4.46 7.59
CA VAL A 98 7.46 -3.40 7.11
C VAL A 98 7.50 -2.24 8.10
N PHE A 99 6.32 -1.73 8.49
CA PHE A 99 6.25 -0.59 9.39
C PHE A 99 6.64 -0.95 10.84
N ALA A 100 6.26 -2.14 11.33
CA ALA A 100 6.67 -2.61 12.64
C ALA A 100 8.20 -2.76 12.71
N TRP A 101 8.82 -3.42 11.73
CA TRP A 101 10.28 -3.54 11.65
C TRP A 101 11.00 -2.18 11.58
N LEU A 102 10.45 -1.22 10.84
CA LEU A 102 11.05 0.10 10.66
C LEU A 102 10.98 0.97 11.91
N THR A 103 9.93 0.83 12.73
CA THR A 103 9.56 1.82 13.74
C THR A 103 9.63 1.33 15.18
N LEU A 104 9.59 0.02 15.41
CA LEU A 104 9.62 -0.57 16.75
C LEU A 104 11.05 -0.89 17.17
N ASP A 105 11.35 -0.76 18.46
CA ASP A 105 12.55 -1.35 19.01
C ASP A 105 12.46 -2.88 19.07
N LYS A 106 13.53 -3.54 19.49
CA LYS A 106 13.62 -5.00 19.47
C LYS A 106 12.57 -5.67 20.35
N GLU A 107 12.32 -5.14 21.53
CA GLU A 107 11.38 -5.66 22.52
C GLU A 107 9.92 -5.43 22.05
N GLU A 108 9.61 -4.23 21.57
CA GLU A 108 8.32 -3.88 20.98
C GLU A 108 8.03 -4.71 19.73
N TYR A 109 9.03 -4.91 18.86
CA TYR A 109 8.87 -5.73 17.66
C TYR A 109 8.59 -7.20 17.99
N ALA A 110 9.29 -7.77 18.96
CA ALA A 110 9.03 -9.13 19.41
C ALA A 110 7.60 -9.28 19.99
N LEU A 111 7.14 -8.29 20.76
CA LEU A 111 5.77 -8.27 21.27
C LEU A 111 4.74 -8.12 20.15
N PHE A 112 5.00 -7.21 19.19
CA PHE A 112 4.15 -7.03 18.01
C PHE A 112 4.00 -8.34 17.22
N GLN A 113 5.10 -9.02 16.93
CA GLN A 113 5.08 -10.30 16.20
C GLN A 113 4.29 -11.37 16.92
N ARG A 114 4.41 -11.46 18.27
CA ARG A 114 3.61 -12.39 19.06
C ARG A 114 2.12 -12.07 18.97
N ILE A 115 1.73 -10.80 19.14
CA ILE A 115 0.34 -10.38 19.00
C ILE A 115 -0.17 -10.66 17.59
N HIS A 116 0.63 -10.34 16.56
CA HIS A 116 0.29 -10.60 15.16
C HIS A 116 0.03 -12.09 14.93
N HIS A 117 0.91 -12.97 15.42
CA HIS A 117 0.76 -14.42 15.31
C HIS A 117 -0.50 -14.94 16.03
N ASP A 118 -0.79 -14.45 17.24
CA ASP A 118 -1.88 -14.96 18.07
C ASP A 118 -3.26 -14.41 17.66
N VAL A 119 -3.31 -13.24 17.04
CA VAL A 119 -4.56 -12.50 16.73
C VAL A 119 -4.95 -12.59 15.26
N ILE A 120 -3.96 -12.62 14.35
CA ILE A 120 -4.25 -12.63 12.92
C ILE A 120 -4.61 -14.05 12.48
N PRO A 121 -5.77 -14.25 11.84
CA PRO A 121 -6.11 -15.55 11.26
C PRO A 121 -5.01 -16.03 10.31
N ALA A 122 -4.68 -17.31 10.39
CA ALA A 122 -3.68 -17.93 9.50
C ALA A 122 -4.03 -17.78 8.00
N GLU A 123 -5.29 -17.55 7.69
CA GLU A 123 -5.82 -17.43 6.32
C GLU A 123 -6.31 -16.01 6.02
N VAL A 124 -5.42 -15.03 6.09
CA VAL A 124 -5.68 -13.73 5.45
C VAL A 124 -5.63 -13.96 3.94
N ALA A 125 -6.76 -13.85 3.24
CA ALA A 125 -6.80 -14.09 1.79
C ALA A 125 -5.97 -13.02 1.04
N PRO A 126 -5.04 -13.43 0.16
CA PRO A 126 -4.28 -12.48 -0.64
C PRO A 126 -5.16 -11.83 -1.71
N PRO A 127 -4.78 -10.67 -2.25
CA PRO A 127 -5.43 -10.12 -3.44
C PRO A 127 -5.11 -10.97 -4.69
N ASP A 128 -5.86 -10.74 -5.77
CA ASP A 128 -5.57 -11.36 -7.07
C ASP A 128 -4.40 -10.70 -7.79
N LEU A 129 -4.14 -9.43 -7.47
CA LEU A 129 -3.05 -8.64 -8.04
C LEU A 129 -2.60 -7.55 -7.07
N VAL A 130 -1.30 -7.41 -6.88
CA VAL A 130 -0.69 -6.24 -6.24
C VAL A 130 -0.05 -5.35 -7.31
N ILE A 131 -0.44 -4.08 -7.35
CA ILE A 131 0.24 -3.03 -8.11
C ILE A 131 1.20 -2.33 -7.16
N TRP A 132 2.49 -2.64 -7.28
CA TRP A 132 3.53 -2.05 -6.45
C TRP A 132 4.08 -0.78 -7.09
N LEU A 133 3.74 0.38 -6.54
CA LEU A 133 4.24 1.68 -6.99
C LEU A 133 5.62 1.97 -6.39
N GLN A 134 6.52 2.45 -7.23
CA GLN A 134 7.89 2.80 -6.86
C GLN A 134 8.21 4.23 -7.29
N ALA A 135 9.00 4.94 -6.49
CA ALA A 135 9.65 6.20 -6.83
C ALA A 135 10.88 6.39 -5.92
N GLU A 136 11.82 7.21 -6.37
CA GLU A 136 12.99 7.57 -5.56
C GLU A 136 12.59 8.31 -4.27
N PRO A 137 13.30 8.10 -3.15
CA PRO A 137 12.98 8.74 -1.87
C PRO A 137 12.89 10.26 -1.94
N GLN A 138 13.72 10.90 -2.78
CA GLN A 138 13.71 12.35 -3.01
C GLN A 138 12.39 12.81 -3.65
N THR A 139 11.89 12.04 -4.61
CA THR A 139 10.61 12.29 -5.29
C THR A 139 9.44 12.08 -4.34
N LEU A 140 9.48 11.04 -3.50
CA LEU A 140 8.49 10.81 -2.45
C LEU A 140 8.42 12.00 -1.49
N LEU A 141 9.58 12.48 -1.01
CA LEU A 141 9.67 13.62 -0.11
C LEU A 141 9.09 14.89 -0.75
N ALA A 142 9.40 15.14 -2.02
CA ALA A 142 8.87 16.29 -2.77
C ALA A 142 7.32 16.21 -2.87
N ARG A 143 6.77 15.04 -3.16
CA ARG A 143 5.32 14.80 -3.24
C ARG A 143 4.63 14.97 -1.88
N ILE A 144 5.23 14.48 -0.79
CA ILE A 144 4.73 14.63 0.58
C ILE A 144 4.69 16.12 0.96
N ARG A 145 5.77 16.85 0.69
CA ARG A 145 5.84 18.29 0.95
C ARG A 145 4.80 19.09 0.14
N LYS A 146 4.58 18.73 -1.11
CA LYS A 146 3.56 19.35 -1.97
C LYS A 146 2.15 19.11 -1.45
N ARG A 147 1.85 17.91 -0.92
CA ARG A 147 0.55 17.58 -0.32
C ARG A 147 0.28 18.34 0.97
N ALA A 148 1.32 18.77 1.67
CA ALA A 148 1.29 19.65 2.85
C ALA A 148 0.44 19.16 4.03
N THR A 149 0.24 17.84 4.18
CA THR A 149 -0.46 17.26 5.33
C THR A 149 0.30 17.56 6.62
N SER A 150 -0.39 18.10 7.63
CA SER A 150 0.25 18.55 8.87
C SER A 150 1.01 17.43 9.61
N MET A 151 0.47 16.21 9.61
CA MET A 151 1.08 15.05 10.26
C MET A 151 2.39 14.59 9.60
N GLU A 152 2.52 14.76 8.28
CA GLU A 152 3.65 14.27 7.48
C GLU A 152 4.80 15.27 7.33
N LYS A 153 4.64 16.50 7.84
CA LYS A 153 5.67 17.58 7.72
C LYS A 153 7.03 17.20 8.29
N ARG A 154 7.08 16.25 9.21
CA ARG A 154 8.30 15.81 9.91
C ARG A 154 8.94 14.56 9.28
N ILE A 155 8.37 14.04 8.19
CA ILE A 155 8.97 12.93 7.45
C ILE A 155 10.23 13.45 6.77
N GLU A 156 11.36 12.81 7.06
CA GLU A 156 12.67 13.13 6.53
C GLU A 156 13.15 12.08 5.52
N LEU A 157 14.13 12.45 4.71
CA LEU A 157 14.67 11.59 3.66
C LEU A 157 15.19 10.24 4.18
N PRO A 158 15.97 10.16 5.29
CA PRO A 158 16.46 8.87 5.81
C PRO A 158 15.36 7.89 6.22
N TYR A 159 14.20 8.39 6.63
CA TYR A 159 13.04 7.54 6.91
C TYR A 159 12.47 6.94 5.62
N LEU A 160 12.37 7.74 4.56
CA LEU A 160 11.85 7.29 3.27
C LEU A 160 12.80 6.31 2.57
N GLU A 161 14.11 6.50 2.71
CA GLU A 161 15.13 5.55 2.23
C GLU A 161 14.95 4.19 2.89
N ARG A 162 14.90 4.13 4.22
CA ARG A 162 14.65 2.87 4.94
C ARG A 162 13.28 2.26 4.61
N LEU A 163 12.26 3.09 4.40
CA LEU A 163 10.93 2.62 4.01
C LEU A 163 10.95 2.00 2.61
N ALA A 164 11.64 2.62 1.66
CA ALA A 164 11.80 2.09 0.31
C ALA A 164 12.53 0.74 0.32
N ASP A 165 13.60 0.63 1.12
CA ASP A 165 14.33 -0.64 1.31
C ASP A 165 13.43 -1.72 1.94
N GLY A 166 12.61 -1.35 2.93
CA GLY A 166 11.64 -2.26 3.54
C GLY A 166 10.61 -2.80 2.54
N TYR A 167 10.10 -1.94 1.66
CA TYR A 167 9.20 -2.37 0.58
C TYR A 167 9.92 -3.24 -0.46
N ALA A 168 11.16 -2.90 -0.83
CA ALA A 168 11.94 -3.72 -1.74
C ALA A 168 12.17 -5.13 -1.16
N HIS A 169 12.50 -5.22 0.14
CA HIS A 169 12.64 -6.49 0.84
C HIS A 169 11.32 -7.28 0.88
N LEU A 170 10.20 -6.63 1.25
CA LEU A 170 8.88 -7.28 1.23
C LEU A 170 8.60 -7.89 -0.15
N PHE A 171 8.68 -7.10 -1.21
CA PHE A 171 8.29 -7.55 -2.54
C PHE A 171 9.30 -8.49 -3.19
N GLN A 172 10.54 -8.52 -2.73
CA GLN A 172 11.51 -9.55 -3.16
C GLN A 172 11.06 -10.95 -2.74
N HIS A 173 10.43 -11.08 -1.57
CA HIS A 173 10.03 -12.36 -0.97
C HIS A 173 8.51 -12.62 -1.00
N TYR A 174 7.72 -11.67 -1.49
CA TYR A 174 6.27 -11.82 -1.54
C TYR A 174 5.84 -12.74 -2.67
N GLU A 175 5.17 -13.86 -2.32
CA GLU A 175 4.73 -14.89 -3.27
C GLU A 175 3.22 -15.17 -3.20
N ARG A 176 2.48 -14.47 -2.32
CA ARG A 176 1.06 -14.75 -2.06
C ARG A 176 0.13 -14.32 -3.20
N ALA A 177 0.55 -13.36 -4.01
CA ALA A 177 -0.19 -12.87 -5.18
C ALA A 177 0.78 -12.42 -6.28
N PRO A 178 0.32 -12.35 -7.54
CA PRO A 178 1.05 -11.68 -8.61
C PRO A 178 1.36 -10.23 -8.26
N VAL A 179 2.58 -9.77 -8.56
CA VAL A 179 3.03 -8.38 -8.33
C VAL A 179 3.38 -7.72 -9.66
N PHE A 180 2.77 -6.57 -9.90
CA PHE A 180 3.07 -5.72 -11.04
C PHE A 180 3.71 -4.42 -10.55
N ALA A 181 5.04 -4.33 -10.61
CA ALA A 181 5.80 -3.16 -10.19
C ALA A 181 5.71 -2.05 -11.24
N VAL A 182 5.44 -0.82 -10.79
CA VAL A 182 5.30 0.37 -11.63
C VAL A 182 6.21 1.46 -11.12
N ASN A 183 7.21 1.84 -11.91
CA ASN A 183 8.02 3.02 -11.63
C ASN A 183 7.21 4.28 -11.96
N THR A 184 7.00 5.13 -10.95
CA THR A 184 6.23 6.37 -11.08
C THR A 184 7.10 7.63 -11.12
N GLU A 185 8.42 7.49 -11.29
CA GLU A 185 9.34 8.64 -11.31
C GLU A 185 8.96 9.63 -12.42
N ASN A 186 8.85 9.13 -13.64
CA ASN A 186 8.47 9.90 -14.82
C ASN A 186 7.10 9.48 -15.37
N PHE A 187 6.31 8.77 -14.59
CA PHE A 187 5.01 8.22 -14.97
C PHE A 187 3.93 8.66 -14.01
N ASN A 188 2.96 9.41 -14.51
CA ASN A 188 1.84 9.93 -13.73
C ASN A 188 0.50 9.40 -14.29
N PRO A 189 0.05 8.22 -13.85
CA PRO A 189 -1.25 7.68 -14.28
C PRO A 189 -2.44 8.39 -13.61
N ILE A 190 -2.20 9.28 -12.67
CA ILE A 190 -3.26 9.99 -11.94
C ILE A 190 -3.76 11.16 -12.77
N ASP A 191 -2.86 12.06 -13.17
CA ASP A 191 -3.20 13.31 -13.87
C ASP A 191 -3.08 13.19 -15.40
N ASN A 192 -2.45 12.12 -15.93
CA ASN A 192 -2.24 11.90 -17.35
C ASN A 192 -3.04 10.69 -17.84
N GLU A 193 -4.06 10.94 -18.64
CA GLU A 193 -4.94 9.89 -19.18
C GLU A 193 -4.22 8.89 -20.09
N ALA A 194 -3.26 9.33 -20.88
CA ALA A 194 -2.49 8.44 -21.75
C ALA A 194 -1.64 7.47 -20.92
N HIS A 195 -1.05 7.95 -19.83
CA HIS A 195 -0.33 7.10 -18.87
C HIS A 195 -1.28 6.10 -18.20
N PHE A 196 -2.46 6.55 -17.78
CA PHE A 196 -3.44 5.66 -17.16
C PHE A 196 -3.92 4.56 -18.11
N HIS A 197 -4.26 4.91 -19.35
CA HIS A 197 -4.63 3.93 -20.37
C HIS A 197 -3.48 2.95 -20.68
N GLY A 198 -2.25 3.44 -20.75
CA GLY A 198 -1.06 2.60 -20.92
C GLY A 198 -0.89 1.59 -19.78
N LEU A 199 -1.14 2.02 -18.54
CA LEU A 199 -1.14 1.13 -17.37
C LEU A 199 -2.22 0.04 -17.50
N LEU A 200 -3.46 0.43 -17.82
CA LEU A 200 -4.57 -0.53 -17.98
C LEU A 200 -4.26 -1.58 -19.05
N GLN A 201 -3.74 -1.17 -20.22
CA GLN A 201 -3.35 -2.10 -21.28
C GLN A 201 -2.28 -3.11 -20.82
N ARG A 202 -1.30 -2.65 -20.03
CA ARG A 202 -0.27 -3.53 -19.48
C ARG A 202 -0.84 -4.52 -18.46
N LEU A 203 -1.75 -4.06 -17.60
CA LEU A 203 -2.43 -4.93 -16.63
C LEU A 203 -3.33 -5.96 -17.34
N GLU A 204 -4.05 -5.57 -18.39
CA GLU A 204 -4.86 -6.51 -19.20
C GLU A 204 -4.00 -7.59 -19.87
N GLY A 205 -2.82 -7.22 -20.33
CA GLY A 205 -1.85 -8.13 -20.95
C GLY A 205 -1.03 -8.97 -19.96
N PHE A 206 -1.00 -8.61 -18.69
CA PHE A 206 -0.15 -9.27 -17.70
C PHE A 206 -0.59 -10.71 -17.43
N ARG A 207 0.33 -11.68 -17.52
CA ARG A 207 0.08 -13.13 -17.39
C ARG A 207 1.04 -13.83 -16.42
N GLY A 208 2.06 -13.17 -15.95
CA GLY A 208 3.06 -13.72 -15.05
C GLY A 208 2.70 -13.56 -13.57
N THR A 209 3.59 -14.02 -12.70
CA THR A 209 3.56 -13.76 -11.26
C THR A 209 4.33 -12.49 -10.89
N ARG A 210 5.23 -12.04 -11.77
CA ARG A 210 6.03 -10.81 -11.64
C ARG A 210 5.99 -10.03 -12.95
N GLY A 211 5.67 -8.75 -12.85
CA GLY A 211 5.73 -7.80 -13.95
C GLY A 211 6.43 -6.52 -13.52
N PHE A 212 7.06 -5.84 -14.47
CA PHE A 212 7.70 -4.56 -14.23
C PHE A 212 7.37 -3.59 -15.35
N PHE A 213 6.94 -2.40 -15.00
CA PHE A 213 6.65 -1.33 -15.92
C PHE A 213 7.45 -0.07 -15.56
N ASN A 214 8.43 0.21 -16.39
CA ASN A 214 9.24 1.44 -16.33
C ASN A 214 9.08 2.16 -17.67
N PRO A 215 8.08 3.03 -17.80
CA PRO A 215 7.94 3.81 -19.02
C PRO A 215 9.11 4.77 -19.14
N GLN A 216 9.95 4.54 -20.14
CA GLN A 216 10.93 5.53 -20.56
C GLN A 216 10.18 6.57 -21.38
N LEU A 217 10.41 7.83 -21.07
CA LEU A 217 9.91 8.98 -21.84
C LEU A 217 10.56 9.02 -23.21
#